data_9df1c686e8428a81af591cfcf63efc70
#
_entry.id   9df1c686e8428a81af591cfcf63efc70
#
_cell.length_a   1.000
_cell.length_b   1.000
_cell.length_c   1.000
_cell.angle_alpha   90.00
_cell.angle_beta   90.00
_cell.angle_gamma   90.00
#
_symmetry.space_group_name_H-M   'P 1'
#
loop_
_entity.id
_entity.type
_entity.pdbx_description
1 polymer ?
#
loop_
_entity_poly.entity_id
_entity_poly.type
_entity_poly.pdbx_seq_one_letter_code
_entity_poly.pdbx_strand_id
1 'polypeptide(L)'
;MKRTLIVVDVQNDFCEGGSLAVAGGADVAFGIAEVLKRWTDGEPWDRRYDYVVATRDHHIDPGGHFSDHPDYVDSWPPHCVAGTDGVAFHPNLDPQPFDAVFDKGEYQAAYSGFEGKSHDGVPLADWLRGHEVGSVDVVGIATDHCVRATALDAAHNGLETTVLLDLTAGVAMETTAAALEAMRAVGVRLQGEPIVR
;
A
#
# COMPACT_ATOMS: atom_id res chain seq x y z
N MET A 1 2.79 8.46 -21.61
CA MET A 1 3.28 7.63 -20.50
C MET A 1 2.09 7.34 -19.61
N LYS A 2 1.78 6.05 -19.40
CA LYS A 2 0.62 5.65 -18.59
C LYS A 2 0.92 5.79 -17.10
N ARG A 3 -0.13 6.12 -16.34
CA ARG A 3 -0.07 6.34 -14.88
C ARG A 3 -0.96 5.34 -14.15
N THR A 4 -0.44 4.78 -13.08
CA THR A 4 -1.16 3.82 -12.23
C THR A 4 -1.26 4.34 -10.79
N LEU A 5 -2.43 4.19 -10.18
CA LEU A 5 -2.58 4.33 -8.72
C LEU A 5 -2.31 2.96 -8.07
N ILE A 6 -1.41 2.93 -7.10
CA ILE A 6 -1.12 1.75 -6.28
C ILE A 6 -1.70 1.98 -4.88
N VAL A 7 -2.73 1.19 -4.54
CA VAL A 7 -3.37 1.22 -3.22
C VAL A 7 -2.74 0.14 -2.35
N VAL A 8 -1.97 0.56 -1.34
CA VAL A 8 -1.12 -0.32 -0.54
C VAL A 8 -1.84 -0.74 0.75
N ASP A 9 -2.11 -2.02 0.89
CA ASP A 9 -2.45 -2.72 2.13
C ASP A 9 -3.56 -2.07 2.97
N VAL A 10 -4.63 -1.59 2.34
CA VAL A 10 -5.79 -1.01 3.04
C VAL A 10 -6.71 -2.13 3.52
N GLN A 11 -6.23 -2.88 4.51
CA GLN A 11 -6.84 -4.12 5.01
C GLN A 11 -7.38 -3.93 6.43
N ASN A 12 -8.34 -4.77 6.82
CA ASN A 12 -8.98 -4.69 8.13
C ASN A 12 -7.98 -4.69 9.28
N ASP A 13 -6.97 -5.57 9.25
CA ASP A 13 -6.01 -5.67 10.36
C ASP A 13 -5.10 -4.46 10.50
N PHE A 14 -4.96 -3.63 9.47
CA PHE A 14 -4.19 -2.39 9.52
C PHE A 14 -5.03 -1.14 9.82
N CYS A 15 -6.32 -1.31 10.01
CA CYS A 15 -7.23 -0.23 10.40
C CYS A 15 -7.71 -0.39 11.84
N GLU A 16 -8.36 0.63 12.38
CA GLU A 16 -8.89 0.62 13.76
C GLU A 16 -9.74 -0.62 14.03
N GLY A 17 -9.45 -1.32 15.11
CA GLY A 17 -10.10 -2.59 15.49
C GLY A 17 -9.40 -3.84 14.95
N GLY A 18 -8.43 -3.70 14.06
CA GLY A 18 -7.61 -4.81 13.55
C GLY A 18 -6.48 -5.21 14.49
N SER A 19 -5.83 -6.34 14.20
CA SER A 19 -4.79 -6.91 15.06
C SER A 19 -3.46 -6.12 15.03
N LEU A 20 -3.24 -5.31 14.01
CA LEU A 20 -2.06 -4.44 13.86
C LEU A 20 -2.50 -3.04 13.37
N ALA A 21 -3.43 -2.45 14.11
CA ALA A 21 -4.12 -1.22 13.73
C ALA A 21 -3.18 -0.02 13.64
N VAL A 22 -3.34 0.76 12.57
CA VAL A 22 -2.72 2.06 12.38
C VAL A 22 -3.80 3.12 12.54
N ALA A 23 -3.58 4.07 13.45
CA ALA A 23 -4.54 5.15 13.70
C ALA A 23 -4.73 6.00 12.44
N GLY A 24 -5.97 6.23 12.04
CA GLY A 24 -6.31 6.90 10.79
C GLY A 24 -6.48 5.98 9.59
N GLY A 25 -6.29 4.67 9.74
CA GLY A 25 -6.43 3.70 8.65
C GLY A 25 -7.82 3.71 8.01
N ALA A 26 -8.88 3.79 8.82
CA ALA A 26 -10.25 3.86 8.31
C ALA A 26 -10.53 5.16 7.54
N ASP A 27 -9.95 6.29 7.97
CA ASP A 27 -10.04 7.57 7.25
C ASP A 27 -9.30 7.51 5.91
N VAL A 28 -8.13 6.86 5.87
CA VAL A 28 -7.38 6.60 4.63
C VAL A 28 -8.20 5.76 3.66
N ALA A 29 -8.80 4.67 4.14
CA ALA A 29 -9.67 3.82 3.32
C ALA A 29 -10.81 4.62 2.69
N PHE A 30 -11.47 5.47 3.48
CA PHE A 30 -12.54 6.34 2.99
C PHE A 30 -12.04 7.36 1.96
N GLY A 31 -10.92 8.04 2.25
CA GLY A 31 -10.33 9.03 1.32
C GLY A 31 -9.93 8.43 -0.01
N ILE A 32 -9.35 7.23 0.00
CA ILE A 32 -9.00 6.50 -1.22
C ILE A 32 -10.26 6.10 -1.99
N ALA A 33 -11.31 5.64 -1.29
CA ALA A 33 -12.58 5.28 -1.92
C ALA A 33 -13.19 6.46 -2.70
N GLU A 34 -13.12 7.69 -2.16
CA GLU A 34 -13.58 8.88 -2.87
C GLU A 34 -12.81 9.13 -4.19
N VAL A 35 -11.50 8.87 -4.18
CA VAL A 35 -10.66 8.94 -5.39
C VAL A 35 -11.07 7.87 -6.41
N LEU A 36 -11.24 6.63 -5.95
CA LEU A 36 -11.63 5.51 -6.80
C LEU A 36 -13.01 5.71 -7.41
N LYS A 37 -13.95 6.26 -6.65
CA LYS A 37 -15.29 6.58 -7.12
C LYS A 37 -15.26 7.62 -8.24
N ARG A 38 -14.54 8.72 -8.06
CA ARG A 38 -14.36 9.74 -9.11
C ARG A 38 -13.73 9.17 -10.37
N TRP A 39 -12.72 8.32 -10.21
CA TRP A 39 -12.09 7.64 -11.33
C TRP A 39 -13.07 6.74 -12.09
N THR A 40 -13.87 5.94 -11.38
CA THR A 40 -14.89 5.06 -11.96
C THR A 40 -16.00 5.86 -12.68
N ASP A 41 -16.41 6.98 -12.08
CA ASP A 41 -17.47 7.83 -12.63
C ASP A 41 -16.97 8.71 -13.80
N GLY A 42 -15.65 8.70 -14.08
CA GLY A 42 -15.03 9.51 -15.12
C GLY A 42 -15.05 11.01 -14.83
N GLU A 43 -15.17 11.38 -13.56
CA GLU A 43 -15.17 12.77 -13.15
C GLU A 43 -13.81 13.45 -13.41
N PRO A 44 -13.78 14.75 -13.76
CA PRO A 44 -12.54 15.48 -13.92
C PRO A 44 -11.81 15.55 -12.57
N TRP A 45 -10.58 15.08 -12.56
CA TRP A 45 -9.66 15.22 -11.43
C TRP A 45 -8.29 15.63 -11.95
N ASP A 46 -7.49 16.28 -11.12
CA ASP A 46 -6.15 16.78 -11.50
C ASP A 46 -5.20 15.66 -11.94
N ARG A 47 -5.52 14.40 -11.56
CA ARG A 47 -4.76 13.22 -11.93
C ARG A 47 -5.65 12.23 -12.67
N ARG A 48 -5.18 11.79 -13.82
CA ARG A 48 -5.79 10.72 -14.59
C ARG A 48 -4.99 9.44 -14.39
N TYR A 49 -5.65 8.38 -13.98
CA TYR A 49 -5.07 7.04 -13.94
C TYR A 49 -5.55 6.22 -15.12
N ASP A 50 -4.61 5.53 -15.76
CA ASP A 50 -4.91 4.53 -16.79
C ASP A 50 -5.30 3.21 -16.12
N TYR A 51 -4.68 2.93 -14.96
CA TYR A 51 -4.92 1.73 -14.16
C TYR A 51 -4.97 2.03 -12.68
N VAL A 52 -5.67 1.16 -11.96
CA VAL A 52 -5.67 1.13 -10.48
C VAL A 52 -5.37 -0.29 -10.04
N VAL A 53 -4.34 -0.46 -9.21
CA VAL A 53 -3.98 -1.75 -8.64
C VAL A 53 -3.90 -1.66 -7.11
N ALA A 54 -4.03 -2.79 -6.44
CA ALA A 54 -3.89 -2.87 -5.00
C ALA A 54 -2.87 -3.92 -4.60
N THR A 55 -2.27 -3.73 -3.43
CA THR A 55 -1.45 -4.74 -2.77
C THR A 55 -2.11 -5.15 -1.45
N ARG A 56 -1.81 -6.34 -0.99
CA ARG A 56 -2.18 -6.77 0.36
C ARG A 56 -1.20 -7.80 0.91
N ASP A 57 -1.01 -7.74 2.22
CA ASP A 57 -0.42 -8.85 2.96
C ASP A 57 -1.37 -10.03 2.93
N HIS A 58 -0.82 -11.21 2.64
CA HIS A 58 -1.60 -12.44 2.59
C HIS A 58 -0.75 -13.56 3.21
N HIS A 59 -0.74 -13.60 4.55
CA HIS A 59 0.15 -14.50 5.28
C HIS A 59 -0.46 -15.88 5.46
N ILE A 60 0.31 -16.92 5.10
CA ILE A 60 -0.03 -18.33 5.33
C ILE A 60 0.87 -18.86 6.45
N ASP A 61 2.19 -18.80 6.25
CA ASP A 61 3.20 -19.13 7.24
C ASP A 61 4.46 -18.27 7.00
N PRO A 62 4.47 -17.02 7.47
CA PRO A 62 5.58 -16.09 7.22
C PRO A 62 6.78 -16.34 8.15
N GLY A 63 6.81 -17.47 8.88
CA GLY A 63 7.93 -17.81 9.78
C GLY A 63 8.12 -16.79 10.90
N GLY A 64 9.36 -16.36 11.10
CA GLY A 64 9.75 -15.43 12.17
C GLY A 64 9.17 -14.01 12.06
N HIS A 65 8.44 -13.70 10.97
CA HIS A 65 7.69 -12.45 10.86
C HIS A 65 6.56 -12.36 11.90
N PHE A 66 5.98 -13.50 12.28
CA PHE A 66 5.02 -13.61 13.37
C PHE A 66 5.71 -14.02 14.67
N SER A 67 5.35 -13.35 15.75
CA SER A 67 5.89 -13.65 17.08
C SER A 67 4.85 -13.39 18.17
N ASP A 68 4.86 -14.24 19.21
CA ASP A 68 4.10 -14.02 20.44
C ASP A 68 4.71 -12.93 21.31
N HIS A 69 5.99 -12.58 21.04
CA HIS A 69 6.73 -11.52 21.69
C HIS A 69 7.41 -10.64 20.63
N PRO A 70 6.61 -9.89 19.84
CA PRO A 70 7.14 -9.12 18.71
C PRO A 70 8.01 -7.97 19.19
N ASP A 71 9.09 -7.68 18.43
CA ASP A 71 9.93 -6.51 18.64
C ASP A 71 9.40 -5.26 17.93
N TYR A 72 8.37 -5.41 17.08
CA TYR A 72 7.77 -4.34 16.26
C TYR A 72 8.76 -3.64 15.31
N VAL A 73 9.83 -4.34 14.94
CA VAL A 73 10.83 -3.92 13.95
C VAL A 73 10.88 -4.95 12.82
N ASP A 74 11.17 -6.21 13.16
CA ASP A 74 11.30 -7.33 12.24
C ASP A 74 10.24 -8.41 12.49
N SER A 75 9.57 -8.36 13.64
CA SER A 75 8.53 -9.30 14.04
C SER A 75 7.27 -8.59 14.55
N TRP A 76 6.13 -9.19 14.28
CA TRP A 76 4.82 -8.61 14.50
C TRP A 76 3.85 -9.65 15.09
N PRO A 77 2.77 -9.23 15.76
CA PRO A 77 1.69 -10.15 16.08
C PRO A 77 1.05 -10.68 14.79
N PRO A 78 0.41 -11.86 14.82
CA PRO A 78 -0.31 -12.38 13.66
C PRO A 78 -1.30 -11.36 13.11
N HIS A 79 -1.23 -11.10 11.80
CA HIS A 79 -2.09 -10.16 11.07
C HIS A 79 -2.23 -10.60 9.62
N CYS A 80 -3.29 -10.15 8.96
CA CYS A 80 -3.57 -10.43 7.55
C CYS A 80 -3.41 -11.92 7.19
N VAL A 81 -3.89 -12.79 8.08
CA VAL A 81 -3.80 -14.24 7.91
C VAL A 81 -4.79 -14.69 6.85
N ALA A 82 -4.33 -15.47 5.89
CA ALA A 82 -5.16 -16.00 4.82
C ALA A 82 -6.40 -16.74 5.37
N GLY A 83 -7.55 -16.44 4.79
CA GLY A 83 -8.83 -17.04 5.21
C GLY A 83 -9.49 -16.39 6.43
N THR A 84 -8.93 -15.31 6.97
CA THR A 84 -9.54 -14.51 8.05
C THR A 84 -10.12 -13.20 7.52
N ASP A 85 -11.00 -12.57 8.31
CA ASP A 85 -11.54 -11.24 7.97
C ASP A 85 -10.45 -10.16 7.96
N GLY A 86 -9.37 -10.37 8.71
CA GLY A 86 -8.25 -9.43 8.82
C GLY A 86 -7.51 -9.15 7.52
N VAL A 87 -7.48 -10.13 6.62
CA VAL A 87 -6.81 -10.02 5.32
C VAL A 87 -7.63 -9.23 4.29
N ALA A 88 -8.94 -9.12 4.49
CA ALA A 88 -9.83 -8.44 3.55
C ALA A 88 -9.56 -6.93 3.52
N PHE A 89 -9.82 -6.30 2.38
CA PHE A 89 -9.82 -4.83 2.30
C PHE A 89 -10.86 -4.25 3.24
N HIS A 90 -10.53 -3.09 3.82
CA HIS A 90 -11.42 -2.41 4.77
C HIS A 90 -12.75 -2.02 4.08
N PRO A 91 -13.91 -2.16 4.75
CA PRO A 91 -15.22 -1.87 4.15
C PRO A 91 -15.38 -0.41 3.68
N ASN A 92 -14.66 0.56 4.25
CA ASN A 92 -14.66 1.92 3.75
C ASN A 92 -13.99 2.07 2.37
N LEU A 93 -13.21 1.09 1.94
CA LEU A 93 -12.61 1.04 0.61
C LEU A 93 -13.62 0.45 -0.37
N ASP A 94 -14.62 1.23 -0.72
CA ASP A 94 -15.68 0.86 -1.65
C ASP A 94 -15.99 2.05 -2.58
N PRO A 95 -15.86 1.90 -3.92
CA PRO A 95 -15.64 0.68 -4.69
C PRO A 95 -14.20 0.15 -4.70
N GLN A 96 -14.03 -1.09 -5.18
CA GLN A 96 -12.74 -1.75 -5.38
C GLN A 96 -12.51 -2.09 -6.86
N PRO A 97 -12.35 -1.08 -7.75
CA PRO A 97 -12.25 -1.27 -9.19
C PRO A 97 -10.81 -1.60 -9.61
N PHE A 98 -10.18 -2.54 -8.93
CA PHE A 98 -8.78 -2.89 -9.18
C PHE A 98 -8.60 -3.70 -10.45
N ASP A 99 -7.71 -3.23 -11.34
CA ASP A 99 -7.29 -3.98 -12.53
C ASP A 99 -6.50 -5.24 -12.15
N ALA A 100 -5.77 -5.20 -11.02
CA ALA A 100 -5.07 -6.33 -10.45
C ALA A 100 -4.85 -6.13 -8.93
N VAL A 101 -4.77 -7.23 -8.19
CA VAL A 101 -4.40 -7.27 -6.77
C VAL A 101 -3.16 -8.14 -6.63
N PHE A 102 -2.17 -7.65 -5.89
CA PHE A 102 -0.88 -8.32 -5.68
C PHE A 102 -0.76 -8.74 -4.23
N ASP A 103 -0.78 -10.04 -3.99
CA ASP A 103 -0.61 -10.64 -2.68
C ASP A 103 0.87 -10.87 -2.37
N LYS A 104 1.29 -10.54 -1.15
CA LYS A 104 2.67 -10.68 -0.68
C LYS A 104 2.76 -11.30 0.70
N GLY A 105 3.93 -11.82 1.06
CA GLY A 105 4.21 -12.28 2.41
C GLY A 105 3.62 -13.64 2.78
N GLU A 106 3.30 -14.52 1.82
CA GLU A 106 2.66 -15.80 2.12
C GLU A 106 3.54 -16.70 3.01
N TYR A 107 4.84 -16.78 2.73
CA TYR A 107 5.78 -17.68 3.41
C TYR A 107 7.06 -16.98 3.90
N GLN A 108 7.09 -15.66 3.86
CA GLN A 108 8.19 -14.85 4.37
C GLN A 108 7.70 -13.44 4.68
N ALA A 109 8.52 -12.66 5.41
CA ALA A 109 8.27 -11.24 5.58
C ALA A 109 8.26 -10.53 4.22
N ALA A 110 7.33 -9.62 4.02
CA ALA A 110 7.29 -8.75 2.85
C ALA A 110 6.68 -7.40 3.24
N TYR A 111 7.18 -6.33 2.64
CA TYR A 111 6.71 -4.96 2.87
C TYR A 111 6.32 -4.29 1.55
N SER A 112 7.19 -4.35 0.55
CA SER A 112 6.96 -3.73 -0.74
C SER A 112 5.92 -4.48 -1.58
N GLY A 113 5.02 -3.74 -2.22
CA GLY A 113 4.11 -4.30 -3.22
C GLY A 113 4.83 -4.99 -4.39
N PHE A 114 6.10 -4.63 -4.64
CA PHE A 114 6.94 -5.26 -5.66
C PHE A 114 7.39 -6.68 -5.29
N GLU A 115 7.21 -7.11 -4.05
CA GLU A 115 7.38 -8.50 -3.62
C GLU A 115 6.11 -9.34 -3.88
N GLY A 116 5.01 -8.69 -4.26
CA GLY A 116 3.72 -9.32 -4.50
C GLY A 116 3.56 -9.86 -5.91
N LYS A 117 2.61 -10.78 -6.04
CA LYS A 117 2.18 -11.37 -7.32
C LYS A 117 0.68 -11.33 -7.45
N SER A 118 0.21 -11.16 -8.68
CA SER A 118 -1.22 -11.30 -9.00
C SER A 118 -1.69 -12.75 -8.84
N HIS A 119 -3.00 -12.96 -8.91
CA HIS A 119 -3.59 -14.31 -8.89
C HIS A 119 -2.98 -15.25 -9.94
N ASP A 120 -2.61 -14.70 -11.11
CA ASP A 120 -1.97 -15.46 -12.19
C ASP A 120 -0.44 -15.60 -12.02
N GLY A 121 0.10 -15.17 -10.88
CA GLY A 121 1.52 -15.29 -10.55
C GLY A 121 2.42 -14.24 -11.18
N VAL A 122 1.86 -13.16 -11.75
CA VAL A 122 2.63 -12.07 -12.38
C VAL A 122 3.12 -11.10 -11.31
N PRO A 123 4.44 -10.85 -11.19
CA PRO A 123 4.99 -9.84 -10.29
C PRO A 123 4.53 -8.41 -10.66
N LEU A 124 4.37 -7.53 -9.67
CA LEU A 124 3.94 -6.14 -9.89
C LEU A 124 4.82 -5.41 -10.91
N ALA A 125 6.15 -5.56 -10.83
CA ALA A 125 7.06 -4.91 -11.77
C ALA A 125 6.82 -5.35 -13.23
N ASP A 126 6.58 -6.64 -13.44
CA ASP A 126 6.32 -7.18 -14.77
C ASP A 126 4.96 -6.75 -15.29
N TRP A 127 3.96 -6.70 -14.41
CA TRP A 127 2.63 -6.21 -14.75
C TRP A 127 2.68 -4.75 -15.20
N LEU A 128 3.34 -3.87 -14.43
CA LEU A 128 3.48 -2.45 -14.77
C LEU A 128 4.23 -2.26 -16.10
N ARG A 129 5.30 -3.03 -16.31
CA ARG A 129 6.07 -2.98 -17.55
C ARG A 129 5.25 -3.44 -18.73
N GLY A 130 4.52 -4.55 -18.59
CA GLY A 130 3.64 -5.08 -19.64
C GLY A 130 2.51 -4.14 -20.05
N HIS A 131 2.08 -3.26 -19.14
CA HIS A 131 1.07 -2.23 -19.37
C HIS A 131 1.65 -0.86 -19.78
N GLU A 132 2.97 -0.77 -20.00
CA GLU A 132 3.69 0.45 -20.40
C GLU A 132 3.53 1.60 -19.40
N VAL A 133 3.43 1.27 -18.11
CA VAL A 133 3.34 2.24 -17.03
C VAL A 133 4.69 2.92 -16.82
N GLY A 134 4.71 4.24 -16.78
CA GLY A 134 5.92 5.01 -16.56
C GLY A 134 5.85 5.90 -15.32
N SER A 135 4.66 6.07 -14.76
CA SER A 135 4.48 6.82 -13.51
C SER A 135 3.48 6.15 -12.59
N VAL A 136 3.74 6.25 -11.29
CA VAL A 136 2.86 5.71 -10.25
C VAL A 136 2.61 6.74 -9.15
N ASP A 137 1.38 6.75 -8.66
CA ASP A 137 1.03 7.39 -7.41
C ASP A 137 0.77 6.30 -6.38
N VAL A 138 1.30 6.46 -5.17
CA VAL A 138 1.21 5.46 -4.09
C VAL A 138 0.40 6.05 -2.95
N VAL A 139 -0.55 5.28 -2.46
CA VAL A 139 -1.44 5.61 -1.33
C VAL A 139 -1.60 4.38 -0.43
N GLY A 140 -2.12 4.53 0.76
CA GLY A 140 -2.46 3.39 1.64
C GLY A 140 -1.71 3.38 2.97
N ILE A 141 -1.42 2.19 3.49
CA ILE A 141 -0.98 1.95 4.86
C ILE A 141 0.23 0.98 4.88
N ALA A 142 1.19 1.16 5.75
CA ALA A 142 1.46 2.37 6.55
C ALA A 142 2.53 3.22 5.86
N THR A 143 2.47 4.53 6.04
CA THR A 143 3.41 5.49 5.41
C THR A 143 4.87 5.09 5.64
N ASP A 144 5.21 4.71 6.87
CA ASP A 144 6.56 4.38 7.33
C ASP A 144 6.99 2.92 7.10
N HIS A 145 6.11 2.08 6.55
CA HIS A 145 6.39 0.66 6.26
C HIS A 145 6.09 0.29 4.80
N CYS A 146 4.93 -0.27 4.50
CA CYS A 146 4.63 -0.80 3.17
C CYS A 146 4.52 0.28 2.09
N VAL A 147 4.01 1.47 2.41
CA VAL A 147 3.97 2.61 1.48
C VAL A 147 5.39 3.05 1.14
N ARG A 148 6.24 3.27 2.15
CA ARG A 148 7.65 3.60 1.96
C ARG A 148 8.37 2.57 1.10
N ALA A 149 8.28 1.30 1.47
CA ALA A 149 8.95 0.22 0.75
C ALA A 149 8.50 0.13 -0.72
N THR A 150 7.19 0.25 -0.97
CA THR A 150 6.63 0.25 -2.32
C THR A 150 7.09 1.45 -3.14
N ALA A 151 7.10 2.64 -2.56
CA ALA A 151 7.55 3.86 -3.25
C ALA A 151 9.04 3.83 -3.58
N LEU A 152 9.89 3.33 -2.66
CA LEU A 152 11.32 3.16 -2.91
C LEU A 152 11.58 2.19 -4.06
N ASP A 153 10.91 1.05 -4.07
CA ASP A 153 11.05 0.06 -5.13
C ASP A 153 10.52 0.57 -6.47
N ALA A 154 9.41 1.33 -6.46
CA ALA A 154 8.90 1.98 -7.67
C ALA A 154 9.96 2.91 -8.29
N ALA A 155 10.58 3.75 -7.48
CA ALA A 155 11.66 4.65 -7.93
C ALA A 155 12.87 3.87 -8.44
N HIS A 156 13.28 2.80 -7.76
CA HIS A 156 14.38 1.93 -8.18
C HIS A 156 14.08 1.18 -9.49
N ASN A 157 12.81 0.92 -9.78
CA ASN A 157 12.36 0.37 -11.07
C ASN A 157 12.24 1.43 -12.19
N GLY A 158 12.67 2.65 -11.93
CA GLY A 158 12.69 3.73 -12.92
C GLY A 158 11.35 4.40 -13.18
N LEU A 159 10.37 4.20 -12.30
CA LEU A 159 9.07 4.84 -12.40
C LEU A 159 9.09 6.24 -11.79
N GLU A 160 8.45 7.20 -12.47
CA GLU A 160 8.14 8.48 -11.81
C GLU A 160 7.17 8.22 -10.68
N THR A 161 7.63 8.39 -9.44
CA THR A 161 6.88 8.00 -8.24
C THR A 161 6.45 9.20 -7.43
N THR A 162 5.19 9.27 -7.09
CA THR A 162 4.63 10.24 -6.14
C THR A 162 3.89 9.50 -5.03
N VAL A 163 4.06 9.91 -3.78
CA VAL A 163 3.21 9.48 -2.67
C VAL A 163 2.23 10.59 -2.33
N LEU A 164 0.94 10.27 -2.35
CA LEU A 164 -0.13 11.18 -1.94
C LEU A 164 -0.33 11.01 -0.43
N LEU A 165 0.41 11.79 0.35
CA LEU A 165 0.50 11.62 1.80
C LEU A 165 -0.83 11.82 2.52
N ASP A 166 -1.70 12.71 2.03
CA ASP A 166 -3.04 12.91 2.60
C ASP A 166 -3.90 11.63 2.57
N LEU A 167 -3.50 10.64 1.76
CA LEU A 167 -4.12 9.33 1.62
C LEU A 167 -3.25 8.21 2.19
N THR A 168 -2.45 8.52 3.21
CA THR A 168 -1.61 7.56 3.94
C THR A 168 -1.70 7.79 5.45
N ALA A 169 -1.48 6.74 6.22
CA ALA A 169 -1.38 6.81 7.68
C ALA A 169 -0.10 6.12 8.15
N GLY A 170 0.65 6.78 9.03
CA GLY A 170 1.89 6.28 9.62
C GLY A 170 1.69 5.72 11.02
N VAL A 171 2.55 4.78 11.39
CA VAL A 171 2.52 4.13 12.72
C VAL A 171 3.01 5.06 13.82
N ALA A 172 4.12 5.78 13.57
CA ALA A 172 4.74 6.67 14.54
C ALA A 172 5.35 7.91 13.87
N MET A 173 5.41 9.01 14.61
CA MET A 173 5.95 10.29 14.11
C MET A 173 7.40 10.17 13.67
N GLU A 174 8.25 9.54 14.46
CA GLU A 174 9.67 9.43 14.18
C GLU A 174 9.97 8.56 12.96
N THR A 175 9.38 7.38 12.89
CA THR A 175 9.55 6.46 11.75
C THR A 175 8.93 7.02 10.48
N THR A 176 7.82 7.74 10.59
CA THR A 176 7.19 8.43 9.44
C THR A 176 8.10 9.55 8.92
N ALA A 177 8.66 10.40 9.79
CA ALA A 177 9.59 11.45 9.37
C ALA A 177 10.82 10.87 8.65
N ALA A 178 11.42 9.81 9.20
CA ALA A 178 12.54 9.11 8.57
C ALA A 178 12.16 8.50 7.20
N ALA A 179 10.95 7.96 7.08
CA ALA A 179 10.45 7.42 5.83
C ALA A 179 10.30 8.50 4.75
N LEU A 180 9.78 9.68 5.09
CA LEU A 180 9.64 10.81 4.16
C LEU A 180 11.02 11.26 3.65
N GLU A 181 12.02 11.34 4.52
CA GLU A 181 13.39 11.68 4.12
C GLU A 181 14.00 10.64 3.19
N ALA A 182 13.84 9.34 3.51
CA ALA A 182 14.34 8.26 2.68
C ALA A 182 13.71 8.27 1.28
N MET A 183 12.42 8.53 1.18
CA MET A 183 11.72 8.63 -0.11
C MET A 183 12.19 9.84 -0.92
N ARG A 184 12.34 11.02 -0.29
CA ARG A 184 12.89 12.22 -0.96
C ARG A 184 14.30 11.99 -1.50
N ALA A 185 15.13 11.28 -0.74
CA ALA A 185 16.54 11.03 -1.10
C ALA A 185 16.70 10.25 -2.40
N VAL A 186 15.71 9.44 -2.81
CA VAL A 186 15.73 8.69 -4.08
C VAL A 186 14.85 9.32 -5.17
N GLY A 187 14.36 10.55 -4.96
CA GLY A 187 13.61 11.30 -5.96
C GLY A 187 12.10 11.03 -5.99
N VAL A 188 11.56 10.36 -4.98
CA VAL A 188 10.10 10.23 -4.81
C VAL A 188 9.51 11.60 -4.47
N ARG A 189 8.47 12.00 -5.19
CA ARG A 189 7.71 13.20 -4.89
C ARG A 189 6.73 12.93 -3.76
N LEU A 190 6.68 13.82 -2.79
CA LEU A 190 5.74 13.76 -1.67
C LEU A 190 4.75 14.90 -1.78
N GLN A 191 3.47 14.62 -1.68
CA GLN A 191 2.40 15.60 -1.78
C GLN A 191 1.42 15.46 -0.61
N GLY A 192 1.16 16.57 0.07
CA GLY A 192 0.32 16.58 1.27
C GLY A 192 1.06 16.17 2.54
N GLU A 193 0.31 15.75 3.55
CA GLU A 193 0.83 15.30 4.85
C GLU A 193 0.15 14.01 5.29
N PRO A 194 0.91 13.05 5.89
CA PRO A 194 0.33 11.79 6.34
C PRO A 194 -0.46 11.97 7.63
N ILE A 195 -1.46 11.11 7.84
CA ILE A 195 -2.12 11.00 9.15
C ILE A 195 -1.16 10.25 10.08
N VAL A 196 -0.79 10.85 11.22
CA VAL A 196 -0.04 10.21 12.29
C VAL A 196 -0.64 10.66 13.62
N ARG A 197 -1.15 9.71 14.42
CA ARG A 197 -1.88 9.98 15.68
C ARG A 197 -1.33 9.18 16.84
#